data_43dc2a8e277d62efef6ee883d27e5f1d
#
_entry.id   43dc2a8e277d62efef6ee883d27e5f1d
#
_cell.length_a   1.000
_cell.length_b   1.000
_cell.length_c   1.000
_cell.angle_alpha   90.00
_cell.angle_beta   90.00
_cell.angle_gamma   90.00
#
_symmetry.space_group_name_H-M   'P 1'
#
loop_
_entity.id
_entity.type
_entity.pdbx_description
1 polymer ?
#
loop_
_entity_poly.entity_id
_entity_poly.type
_entity_poly.pdbx_seq_one_letter_code
_entity_poly.pdbx_strand_id
1 'polypeptide(L)'
;KRQNHTNTIKNDRFPSSLFLVYFLVLLLMSGIHTGIIVGMNALGWNKIIQVILPLGYWTVVAVGLTLFTKNVIRKSYEKPMHDLADATKKVAEGDFSVYVPTLHTADRLDYLDVMIIDFNKMVEELGSIETLKTDFFSNVSHEIKTPLAIIQNNAELLCMEKKPEKQ
;
A
#
# COMPACT_ATOMS: atom_id res chain seq x y z
N LYS A 1 18.78 10.57 -15.22
CA LYS A 1 18.21 9.62 -16.22
C LYS A 1 16.90 9.10 -15.65
N ARG A 2 15.79 9.72 -16.06
CA ARG A 2 14.44 9.21 -15.74
C ARG A 2 14.31 7.84 -16.42
N GLN A 3 14.40 6.77 -15.66
CA GLN A 3 13.94 5.47 -16.13
C GLN A 3 12.43 5.55 -16.34
N ASN A 4 12.01 5.37 -17.60
CA ASN A 4 10.60 5.31 -17.96
C ASN A 4 9.97 4.09 -17.27
N HIS A 5 9.24 4.31 -16.19
CA HIS A 5 8.50 3.27 -15.45
C HIS A 5 7.39 2.61 -16.27
N THR A 6 7.03 3.17 -17.44
CA THR A 6 5.99 2.62 -18.32
C THR A 6 6.34 1.25 -18.91
N ASN A 7 7.62 0.83 -18.87
CA ASN A 7 8.03 -0.50 -19.35
C ASN A 7 7.97 -1.60 -18.29
N THR A 8 7.59 -1.28 -17.05
CA THR A 8 7.60 -2.22 -15.92
C THR A 8 6.23 -2.87 -15.67
N ILE A 9 5.17 -2.28 -16.22
CA ILE A 9 3.81 -2.83 -16.09
C ILE A 9 3.64 -3.94 -17.12
N LYS A 10 3.87 -5.16 -16.69
CA LYS A 10 3.76 -6.35 -17.54
C LYS A 10 2.36 -6.94 -17.55
N ASN A 11 1.47 -6.50 -16.67
CA ASN A 11 0.12 -7.04 -16.52
C ASN A 11 -0.93 -5.91 -16.44
N ASP A 12 -1.24 -5.34 -17.61
CA ASP A 12 -2.22 -4.25 -17.78
C ASP A 12 -3.69 -4.73 -17.69
N ARG A 13 -3.91 -5.98 -17.28
CA ARG A 13 -5.23 -6.60 -17.30
C ARG A 13 -5.63 -7.02 -15.89
N PHE A 14 -6.80 -6.57 -15.50
CA PHE A 14 -7.59 -7.23 -14.46
C PHE A 14 -7.40 -8.75 -14.62
N PRO A 15 -7.16 -9.53 -13.55
CA PRO A 15 -6.77 -10.93 -13.69
C PRO A 15 -7.86 -11.70 -14.44
N SER A 16 -7.69 -11.82 -15.76
CA SER A 16 -8.57 -12.59 -16.63
C SER A 16 -8.74 -14.04 -16.14
N SER A 17 -7.76 -14.53 -15.39
CA SER A 17 -7.84 -15.80 -14.69
C SER A 17 -8.97 -15.87 -13.66
N LEU A 18 -9.28 -14.78 -12.95
CA LEU A 18 -10.42 -14.74 -12.02
C LEU A 18 -11.75 -14.87 -12.76
N PHE A 19 -11.92 -14.14 -13.86
CA PHE A 19 -13.13 -14.26 -14.68
C PHE A 19 -13.30 -15.67 -15.24
N LEU A 20 -12.20 -16.29 -15.70
CA LEU A 20 -12.24 -17.66 -16.19
C LEU A 20 -12.64 -18.64 -15.07
N VAL A 21 -12.07 -18.48 -13.86
CA VAL A 21 -12.43 -19.32 -12.71
C VAL A 21 -13.91 -19.17 -12.36
N TYR A 22 -14.43 -17.92 -12.27
CA TYR A 22 -15.85 -17.69 -12.01
C TYR A 22 -16.73 -18.30 -13.08
N PHE A 23 -16.36 -18.11 -14.36
CA PHE A 23 -17.11 -18.68 -15.49
C PHE A 23 -17.17 -20.21 -15.41
N LEU A 24 -16.03 -20.89 -15.17
CA LEU A 24 -15.97 -22.33 -15.06
C LEU A 24 -16.75 -22.86 -13.84
N VAL A 25 -16.65 -22.17 -12.70
CA VAL A 25 -17.41 -22.52 -11.49
C VAL A 25 -18.91 -22.41 -11.75
N LEU A 26 -19.37 -21.31 -12.33
CA LEU A 26 -20.80 -21.10 -12.63
C LEU A 26 -21.31 -22.11 -13.66
N LEU A 27 -20.51 -22.43 -14.68
CA LEU A 27 -20.85 -23.41 -15.68
C LEU A 27 -20.98 -24.81 -15.08
N LEU A 28 -20.04 -25.20 -14.20
CA LEU A 28 -20.10 -26.47 -13.47
C LEU A 28 -21.32 -26.53 -12.55
N MET A 29 -21.59 -25.46 -11.79
CA MET A 29 -22.75 -25.36 -10.91
C MET A 29 -24.07 -25.40 -11.68
N SER A 30 -24.14 -24.82 -12.89
CA SER A 30 -25.29 -24.90 -13.76
C SER A 30 -25.51 -26.34 -14.27
N GLY A 31 -24.45 -27.05 -14.60
CA GLY A 31 -24.53 -28.47 -15.00
C GLY A 31 -25.07 -29.35 -13.86
N ILE A 32 -24.57 -29.16 -12.64
CA ILE A 32 -25.07 -29.88 -11.44
C ILE A 32 -26.55 -29.55 -11.20
N HIS A 33 -26.94 -28.29 -11.30
CA HIS A 33 -28.34 -27.88 -11.15
C HIS A 33 -29.26 -28.57 -12.16
N THR A 34 -28.87 -28.61 -13.44
CA THR A 34 -29.62 -29.30 -14.48
C THR A 34 -29.73 -30.80 -14.18
N GLY A 35 -28.64 -31.42 -13.76
CA GLY A 35 -28.63 -32.84 -13.35
C GLY A 35 -29.58 -33.12 -12.19
N ILE A 36 -29.63 -32.24 -11.19
CA ILE A 36 -30.56 -32.34 -10.05
C ILE A 36 -32.03 -32.33 -10.55
N ILE A 37 -32.38 -31.38 -11.41
CA ILE A 37 -33.74 -31.25 -11.96
C ILE A 37 -34.13 -32.50 -12.75
N VAL A 38 -33.27 -32.95 -13.66
CA VAL A 38 -33.49 -34.17 -14.47
C VAL A 38 -33.68 -35.38 -13.58
N GLY A 39 -32.82 -35.57 -12.56
CA GLY A 39 -32.92 -36.68 -11.62
C GLY A 39 -34.21 -36.67 -10.80
N MET A 40 -34.62 -35.50 -10.29
CA MET A 40 -35.88 -35.38 -9.56
C MET A 40 -37.11 -35.66 -10.43
N ASN A 41 -37.11 -35.25 -11.69
CA ASN A 41 -38.17 -35.56 -12.64
C ASN A 41 -38.24 -37.05 -12.94
N ALA A 42 -37.09 -37.72 -13.12
CA ALA A 42 -37.02 -39.16 -13.36
C ALA A 42 -37.53 -39.97 -12.17
N LEU A 43 -37.30 -39.51 -10.95
CA LEU A 43 -37.72 -40.14 -9.70
C LEU A 43 -39.17 -39.79 -9.29
N GLY A 44 -39.87 -38.93 -10.04
CA GLY A 44 -41.24 -38.54 -9.77
C GLY A 44 -41.44 -37.75 -8.48
N TRP A 45 -40.46 -36.95 -8.07
CA TRP A 45 -40.51 -36.15 -6.85
C TRP A 45 -41.63 -35.11 -6.88
N ASN A 46 -42.14 -34.75 -5.70
CA ASN A 46 -43.16 -33.71 -5.53
C ASN A 46 -42.68 -32.39 -6.13
N LYS A 47 -43.56 -31.68 -6.86
CA LYS A 47 -43.28 -30.41 -7.50
C LYS A 47 -42.81 -29.33 -6.53
N ILE A 48 -43.25 -29.35 -5.26
CA ILE A 48 -42.81 -28.39 -4.22
C ILE A 48 -41.32 -28.60 -3.93
N ILE A 49 -40.88 -29.85 -3.80
CA ILE A 49 -39.46 -30.17 -3.54
C ILE A 49 -38.58 -29.81 -4.74
N GLN A 50 -39.12 -30.00 -5.95
CA GLN A 50 -38.41 -29.61 -7.20
C GLN A 50 -38.16 -28.10 -7.30
N VAL A 51 -38.88 -27.24 -6.56
CA VAL A 51 -38.65 -25.80 -6.49
C VAL A 51 -37.74 -25.43 -5.30
N ILE A 52 -38.02 -25.99 -4.12
CA ILE A 52 -37.30 -25.61 -2.89
C ILE A 52 -35.82 -26.05 -2.93
N LEU A 53 -35.53 -27.27 -3.43
CA LEU A 53 -34.19 -27.81 -3.41
C LEU A 53 -33.22 -27.06 -4.32
N PRO A 54 -33.55 -26.71 -5.59
CA PRO A 54 -32.71 -25.84 -6.41
C PRO A 54 -32.53 -24.43 -5.83
N LEU A 55 -33.56 -23.88 -5.18
CA LEU A 55 -33.46 -22.57 -4.54
C LEU A 55 -32.46 -22.58 -3.37
N GLY A 56 -32.53 -23.63 -2.52
CA GLY A 56 -31.53 -23.87 -1.48
C GLY A 56 -30.12 -24.05 -2.02
N TYR A 57 -29.98 -24.85 -3.09
CA TYR A 57 -28.70 -25.03 -3.79
C TYR A 57 -28.09 -23.70 -4.24
N TRP A 58 -28.84 -22.85 -4.97
CA TRP A 58 -28.36 -21.54 -5.41
C TRP A 58 -28.05 -20.58 -4.27
N THR A 59 -28.80 -20.68 -3.16
CA THR A 59 -28.51 -19.89 -1.95
C THR A 59 -27.13 -20.25 -1.39
N VAL A 60 -26.83 -21.54 -1.28
CA VAL A 60 -25.52 -22.01 -0.80
C VAL A 60 -24.38 -21.59 -1.75
N VAL A 61 -24.59 -21.70 -3.05
CA VAL A 61 -23.62 -21.27 -4.07
C VAL A 61 -23.38 -19.76 -3.97
N ALA A 62 -24.44 -18.96 -3.84
CA ALA A 62 -24.35 -17.50 -3.73
C ALA A 62 -23.57 -17.09 -2.47
N VAL A 63 -23.86 -17.69 -1.32
CA VAL A 63 -23.12 -17.43 -0.09
C VAL A 63 -21.65 -17.82 -0.22
N GLY A 64 -21.37 -19.00 -0.76
CA GLY A 64 -20.01 -19.47 -0.97
C GLY A 64 -19.21 -18.55 -1.89
N LEU A 65 -19.77 -18.14 -3.02
CA LEU A 65 -19.12 -17.19 -3.95
C LEU A 65 -18.91 -15.82 -3.31
N THR A 66 -19.89 -15.34 -2.53
CA THR A 66 -19.77 -14.05 -1.83
C THR A 66 -18.61 -14.06 -0.82
N LEU A 67 -18.51 -15.10 0.00
CA LEU A 67 -17.44 -15.26 0.98
C LEU A 67 -16.08 -15.41 0.30
N PHE A 68 -16.02 -16.18 -0.79
CA PHE A 68 -14.79 -16.33 -1.59
C PHE A 68 -14.35 -14.99 -2.18
N THR A 69 -15.27 -14.26 -2.84
CA THR A 69 -14.98 -12.94 -3.44
C THR A 69 -14.53 -11.94 -2.39
N LYS A 70 -15.24 -11.88 -1.24
CA LYS A 70 -14.84 -11.02 -0.12
C LYS A 70 -13.41 -11.31 0.35
N ASN A 71 -13.05 -12.59 0.47
CA ASN A 71 -11.72 -12.98 0.93
C ASN A 71 -10.62 -12.65 -0.11
N VAL A 72 -10.91 -12.81 -1.40
CA VAL A 72 -10.01 -12.41 -2.49
C VAL A 72 -9.79 -10.91 -2.51
N ILE A 73 -10.88 -10.12 -2.48
CA ILE A 73 -10.80 -8.64 -2.48
C ILE A 73 -10.02 -8.14 -1.27
N ARG A 74 -10.31 -8.68 -0.09
CA ARG A 74 -9.64 -8.29 1.14
C ARG A 74 -8.13 -8.50 1.09
N LYS A 75 -7.68 -9.65 0.54
CA LYS A 75 -6.25 -9.96 0.46
C LYS A 75 -5.53 -9.19 -0.65
N SER A 76 -6.19 -9.01 -1.81
CA SER A 76 -5.56 -8.43 -2.99
C SER A 76 -5.62 -6.91 -3.04
N TYR A 77 -6.57 -6.27 -2.34
CA TYR A 77 -6.77 -4.83 -2.43
C TYR A 77 -6.91 -4.15 -1.08
N GLU A 78 -7.82 -4.62 -0.20
CA GLU A 78 -8.16 -3.93 1.04
C GLU A 78 -6.96 -3.84 1.99
N LYS A 79 -6.28 -4.98 2.22
CA LYS A 79 -5.12 -5.04 3.12
C LYS A 79 -3.95 -4.18 2.62
N PRO A 80 -3.49 -4.30 1.36
CA PRO A 80 -2.39 -3.47 0.86
C PRO A 80 -2.70 -1.97 0.87
N MET A 81 -3.93 -1.59 0.57
CA MET A 81 -4.36 -0.19 0.63
C MET A 81 -4.34 0.34 2.06
N HIS A 82 -4.71 -0.49 3.03
CA HIS A 82 -4.63 -0.14 4.45
C HIS A 82 -3.17 0.02 4.90
N ASP A 83 -2.31 -0.94 4.52
CA ASP A 83 -0.89 -0.89 4.84
C ASP A 83 -0.23 0.38 4.25
N LEU A 84 -0.60 0.75 3.02
CA LEU A 84 -0.12 1.97 2.37
C LEU A 84 -0.65 3.24 3.07
N ALA A 85 -1.92 3.24 3.50
CA ALA A 85 -2.49 4.37 4.24
C ALA A 85 -1.81 4.56 5.60
N ASP A 86 -1.55 3.48 6.33
CA ASP A 86 -0.83 3.53 7.60
C ASP A 86 0.62 4.01 7.42
N ALA A 87 1.30 3.52 6.38
CA ALA A 87 2.64 3.98 6.02
C ALA A 87 2.66 5.48 5.70
N THR A 88 1.69 5.96 4.91
CA THR A 88 1.55 7.39 4.58
C THR A 88 1.36 8.25 5.83
N LYS A 89 0.59 7.78 6.81
CA LYS A 89 0.42 8.49 8.08
C LYS A 89 1.73 8.61 8.85
N LYS A 90 2.52 7.53 8.93
CA LYS A 90 3.83 7.55 9.58
C LYS A 90 4.80 8.52 8.90
N VAL A 91 4.81 8.54 7.56
CA VAL A 91 5.62 9.51 6.79
C VAL A 91 5.19 10.94 7.10
N ALA A 92 3.90 11.22 7.23
CA ALA A 92 3.40 12.54 7.62
C ALA A 92 3.80 12.93 9.06
N GLU A 93 4.04 11.97 9.94
CA GLU A 93 4.56 12.14 11.30
C GLU A 93 6.10 12.28 11.33
N GLY A 94 6.78 12.18 10.17
CA GLY A 94 8.24 12.33 10.05
C GLY A 94 9.01 11.00 10.13
N ASP A 95 8.34 9.85 10.15
CA ASP A 95 8.99 8.55 10.09
C ASP A 95 9.23 8.15 8.63
N PHE A 96 10.44 8.36 8.14
CA PHE A 96 10.88 7.97 6.79
C PHE A 96 11.53 6.58 6.74
N SER A 97 11.46 5.79 7.81
CA SER A 97 11.99 4.41 7.85
C SER A 97 10.97 3.37 7.38
N VAL A 98 9.75 3.80 7.08
CA VAL A 98 8.66 2.91 6.65
C VAL A 98 8.91 2.35 5.26
N TYR A 99 8.55 1.07 5.09
CA TYR A 99 8.61 0.36 3.82
C TYR A 99 7.38 -0.51 3.65
N VAL A 100 6.74 -0.44 2.50
CA VAL A 100 5.58 -1.27 2.13
C VAL A 100 6.04 -2.32 1.12
N PRO A 101 5.89 -3.64 1.42
CA PRO A 101 6.28 -4.69 0.49
C PRO A 101 5.33 -4.76 -0.71
N THR A 102 5.86 -5.07 -1.89
CA THR A 102 5.07 -5.37 -3.08
C THR A 102 4.32 -6.69 -2.92
N LEU A 103 3.19 -6.82 -3.59
CA LEU A 103 2.33 -8.01 -3.53
C LEU A 103 2.81 -9.11 -4.45
N HIS A 104 3.39 -8.72 -5.59
CA HIS A 104 3.82 -9.63 -6.63
C HIS A 104 5.34 -9.54 -6.86
N THR A 105 5.87 -10.60 -7.47
CA THR A 105 7.28 -10.64 -7.89
C THR A 105 7.53 -9.74 -9.09
N ALA A 106 8.78 -9.36 -9.31
CA ALA A 106 9.22 -8.40 -10.34
C ALA A 106 8.73 -8.72 -11.77
N ASP A 107 8.34 -9.97 -12.05
CA ASP A 107 7.87 -10.38 -13.39
C ASP A 107 6.36 -10.16 -13.58
N ARG A 108 5.59 -9.84 -12.53
CA ARG A 108 4.12 -9.78 -12.52
C ARG A 108 3.56 -8.54 -11.82
N LEU A 109 4.33 -7.46 -11.77
CA LEU A 109 3.91 -6.20 -11.16
C LEU A 109 2.63 -5.69 -11.81
N ASP A 110 1.65 -5.35 -10.96
CA ASP A 110 0.45 -4.63 -11.34
C ASP A 110 0.54 -3.14 -10.99
N TYR A 111 -0.52 -2.38 -11.24
CA TYR A 111 -0.56 -0.95 -10.93
C TYR A 111 -0.39 -0.64 -9.45
N LEU A 112 -0.89 -1.51 -8.56
CA LEU A 112 -0.77 -1.32 -7.12
C LEU A 112 0.67 -1.55 -6.67
N ASP A 113 1.36 -2.55 -7.23
CA ASP A 113 2.78 -2.78 -6.97
C ASP A 113 3.64 -1.60 -7.43
N VAL A 114 3.36 -1.05 -8.63
CA VAL A 114 4.06 0.14 -9.13
C VAL A 114 3.84 1.34 -8.20
N MET A 115 2.60 1.54 -7.73
CA MET A 115 2.28 2.61 -6.79
C MET A 115 3.04 2.43 -5.45
N ILE A 116 3.15 1.21 -4.95
CA ILE A 116 3.92 0.88 -3.74
C ILE A 116 5.41 1.16 -3.96
N ILE A 117 5.97 0.77 -5.10
CA ILE A 117 7.37 1.04 -5.45
C ILE A 117 7.65 2.54 -5.50
N ASP A 118 6.79 3.30 -6.18
CA ASP A 118 6.93 4.75 -6.29
C ASP A 118 6.77 5.44 -4.93
N PHE A 119 5.85 4.95 -4.07
CA PHE A 119 5.71 5.40 -2.70
C PHE A 119 6.99 5.16 -1.89
N ASN A 120 7.52 3.95 -1.90
CA ASN A 120 8.76 3.62 -1.17
C ASN A 120 9.93 4.49 -1.63
N LYS A 121 10.06 4.73 -2.93
CA LYS A 121 11.08 5.62 -3.49
C LYS A 121 10.91 7.07 -3.02
N MET A 122 9.67 7.57 -3.00
CA MET A 122 9.38 8.90 -2.47
C MET A 122 9.77 9.02 -1.00
N VAL A 123 9.49 8.00 -0.18
CA VAL A 123 9.86 7.97 1.25
C VAL A 123 11.38 7.99 1.42
N GLU A 124 12.12 7.24 0.63
CA GLU A 124 13.59 7.21 0.63
C GLU A 124 14.16 8.60 0.27
N GLU A 125 13.62 9.25 -0.78
CA GLU A 125 14.04 10.60 -1.18
C GLU A 125 13.76 11.63 -0.07
N LEU A 126 12.57 11.57 0.59
CA LEU A 126 12.23 12.45 1.71
C LEU A 126 13.17 12.25 2.90
N GLY A 127 13.48 11.01 3.25
CA GLY A 127 14.43 10.69 4.32
C GLY A 127 15.83 11.24 4.04
N SER A 128 16.28 11.15 2.80
CA SER A 128 17.56 11.73 2.34
C SER A 128 17.58 13.25 2.48
N ILE A 129 16.50 13.93 2.10
CA ILE A 129 16.36 15.38 2.25
C ILE A 129 16.39 15.80 3.73
N GLU A 130 15.69 15.09 4.61
CA GLU A 130 15.68 15.41 6.04
C GLU A 130 17.06 15.22 6.68
N THR A 131 17.80 14.18 6.28
CA THR A 131 19.19 13.97 6.71
C THR A 131 20.07 15.13 6.26
N LEU A 132 20.03 15.50 4.97
CA LEU A 132 20.80 16.62 4.42
C LEU A 132 20.47 17.94 5.11
N LYS A 133 19.20 18.18 5.42
CA LYS A 133 18.73 19.36 6.14
C LYS A 133 19.32 19.40 7.55
N THR A 134 19.30 18.28 8.28
CA THR A 134 19.84 18.19 9.63
C THR A 134 21.34 18.43 9.65
N ASP A 135 22.07 17.83 8.71
CA ASP A 135 23.52 17.99 8.57
C ASP A 135 23.87 19.44 8.19
N PHE A 136 23.08 20.05 7.29
CA PHE A 136 23.26 21.45 6.92
C PHE A 136 23.11 22.38 8.13
N PHE A 137 22.03 22.24 8.91
CA PHE A 137 21.84 23.08 10.10
C PHE A 137 22.90 22.86 11.18
N SER A 138 23.36 21.62 11.35
CA SER A 138 24.47 21.32 12.27
C SER A 138 25.75 22.03 11.84
N ASN A 139 26.14 21.91 10.57
CA ASN A 139 27.35 22.52 10.04
C ASN A 139 27.29 24.05 10.10
N VAL A 140 26.18 24.65 9.65
CA VAL A 140 25.97 26.12 9.70
C VAL A 140 26.04 26.63 11.15
N SER A 141 25.44 25.90 12.10
CA SER A 141 25.48 26.26 13.51
C SER A 141 26.92 26.27 14.05
N HIS A 142 27.73 25.29 13.68
CA HIS A 142 29.14 25.22 14.06
C HIS A 142 29.96 26.35 13.40
N GLU A 143 29.76 26.62 12.13
CA GLU A 143 30.48 27.66 11.40
C GLU A 143 30.13 29.09 11.85
N ILE A 144 28.89 29.31 12.30
CA ILE A 144 28.48 30.63 12.86
C ILE A 144 28.97 30.80 14.30
N LYS A 145 29.01 29.76 15.11
CA LYS A 145 29.40 29.82 16.51
C LYS A 145 30.84 30.34 16.70
N THR A 146 31.74 29.95 15.80
CA THR A 146 33.16 30.35 15.86
C THR A 146 33.36 31.86 15.66
N PRO A 147 32.87 32.53 14.58
CA PRO A 147 33.03 33.95 14.43
C PRO A 147 32.24 34.75 15.48
N LEU A 148 31.08 34.22 15.93
CA LEU A 148 30.32 34.88 16.98
C LEU A 148 31.09 34.90 18.31
N ALA A 149 31.78 33.82 18.68
CA ALA A 149 32.64 33.76 19.87
C ALA A 149 33.82 34.76 19.76
N ILE A 150 34.42 34.92 18.58
CA ILE A 150 35.48 35.91 18.34
C ILE A 150 34.95 37.34 18.52
N ILE A 151 33.79 37.64 17.97
CA ILE A 151 33.15 38.96 18.11
C ILE A 151 32.84 39.24 19.58
N GLN A 152 32.29 38.26 20.28
CA GLN A 152 31.97 38.37 21.72
C GLN A 152 33.22 38.63 22.55
N ASN A 153 34.30 37.84 22.37
CA ASN A 153 35.55 38.06 23.05
C ASN A 153 36.17 39.44 22.80
N ASN A 154 36.15 39.89 21.55
CA ASN A 154 36.65 41.23 21.21
C ASN A 154 35.80 42.37 21.83
N ALA A 155 34.47 42.18 21.87
CA ALA A 155 33.59 43.13 22.54
C ALA A 155 33.84 43.18 24.06
N GLU A 156 34.08 42.05 24.71
CA GLU A 156 34.40 41.96 26.11
C GLU A 156 35.74 42.63 26.44
N LEU A 157 36.76 42.44 25.58
CA LEU A 157 38.08 43.11 25.74
C LEU A 157 37.93 44.63 25.63
N LEU A 158 37.18 45.14 24.66
CA LEU A 158 36.94 46.58 24.52
C LEU A 158 36.17 47.17 25.71
N CYS A 159 35.26 46.42 26.31
CA CYS A 159 34.54 46.82 27.52
C CYS A 159 35.47 46.84 28.78
N MET A 160 36.46 45.96 28.87
CA MET A 160 37.45 45.94 29.95
C MET A 160 38.44 47.10 29.85
N GLU A 161 38.88 47.44 28.61
CA GLU A 161 39.84 48.54 28.39
C GLU A 161 39.22 49.92 28.66
N LYS A 162 37.89 50.02 28.62
CA LYS A 162 37.14 51.26 28.92
C LYS A 162 36.85 51.53 30.40
N LYS A 163 37.29 50.65 31.32
CA LYS A 163 37.22 50.96 32.77
C LYS A 163 38.37 51.84 33.16
N PRO A 164 38.15 53.16 33.46
CA PRO A 164 39.22 54.03 33.96
C PRO A 164 39.66 53.48 35.31
N GLU A 165 41.00 53.35 35.49
CA GLU A 165 41.60 53.19 36.79
C GLU A 165 41.07 54.28 37.70
N LYS A 166 40.30 53.92 38.72
CA LYS A 166 39.98 54.85 39.80
C LYS A 166 41.23 54.94 40.66
N GLN A 167 41.95 56.06 40.48
CA GLN A 167 42.89 56.56 41.48
C GLN A 167 42.15 56.93 42.77
#